data_07aac339c04b2bc03edc4109e7cd3fb6
#
_entry.id   07aac339c04b2bc03edc4109e7cd3fb6
#
_cell.length_a   1.000
_cell.length_b   1.000
_cell.length_c   1.000
_cell.angle_alpha   90.00
_cell.angle_beta   90.00
_cell.angle_gamma   90.00
#
_symmetry.space_group_name_H-M   'P 1'
#
loop_
_entity.id
_entity.type
_entity.pdbx_description
1 polymer ?
#
loop_
_entity_poly.entity_id
_entity_poly.type
_entity_poly.pdbx_seq_one_letter_code
_entity_poly.pdbx_strand_id
1 'polypeptide(L)'
;MENSDVTDALDEAGRSFERSPENVEEGLDVEEAELVQLRRACRLLAAASRLLDDGYYTVVIESSFVAIERTIQFRLVHDGAMSASEVISSHRRLYQRGAEIGLYGDAFGERLAELWNQNRTKTYYRLGIATEAQAESMRELATQIHADLVGASRVKHECLC
;
A
#
# COMPACT_ATOMS: atom_id res chain seq x y z
N MET A 1 -2.51 26.76 -19.43
CA MET A 1 -1.20 26.30 -19.92
C MET A 1 -1.46 25.47 -21.17
N GLU A 2 -1.26 26.06 -22.33
CA GLU A 2 -1.34 25.33 -23.62
C GLU A 2 0.11 25.02 -24.05
N ASN A 3 0.72 24.07 -23.41
CA ASN A 3 1.95 23.48 -23.87
C ASN A 3 1.57 22.16 -24.55
N SER A 4 1.67 22.08 -25.87
CA SER A 4 1.32 20.91 -26.66
C SER A 4 2.01 19.63 -26.13
N ASP A 5 3.28 19.75 -25.74
CA ASP A 5 4.09 18.62 -25.25
C ASP A 5 3.54 18.03 -23.94
N VAL A 6 3.00 18.87 -23.05
CA VAL A 6 2.36 18.43 -21.81
C VAL A 6 1.02 17.77 -22.09
N THR A 7 0.25 18.30 -23.02
CA THR A 7 -1.02 17.71 -23.45
C THR A 7 -0.80 16.36 -24.12
N ASP A 8 0.17 16.27 -25.01
CA ASP A 8 0.54 15.01 -25.67
C ASP A 8 1.02 13.94 -24.66
N ALA A 9 1.79 14.35 -23.65
CA ALA A 9 2.23 13.46 -22.57
C ALA A 9 1.04 12.97 -21.70
N LEU A 10 0.08 13.85 -21.41
CA LEU A 10 -1.14 13.47 -20.69
C LEU A 10 -1.99 12.47 -21.48
N ASP A 11 -2.15 12.72 -22.78
CA ASP A 11 -2.91 11.84 -23.67
C ASP A 11 -2.23 10.46 -23.79
N GLU A 12 -0.89 10.42 -23.91
CA GLU A 12 -0.16 9.16 -23.95
C GLU A 12 -0.26 8.40 -22.62
N ALA A 13 -0.16 9.09 -21.50
CA ALA A 13 -0.39 8.48 -20.19
C ALA A 13 -1.79 7.87 -20.10
N GLY A 14 -2.84 8.59 -20.52
CA GLY A 14 -4.21 8.08 -20.57
C GLY A 14 -4.33 6.82 -21.43
N ARG A 15 -3.79 6.85 -22.66
CA ARG A 15 -3.78 5.68 -23.55
C ARG A 15 -3.04 4.48 -22.96
N SER A 16 -1.99 4.70 -22.18
CA SER A 16 -1.24 3.60 -21.56
C SER A 16 -2.04 2.83 -20.50
N PHE A 17 -2.98 3.49 -19.81
CA PHE A 17 -3.88 2.82 -18.86
C PHE A 17 -4.98 1.99 -19.54
N GLU A 18 -5.28 2.23 -20.80
CA GLU A 18 -6.27 1.47 -21.58
C GLU A 18 -5.69 0.22 -22.24
N ARG A 19 -4.36 0.10 -22.30
CA ARG A 19 -3.68 -1.06 -22.90
C ARG A 19 -3.77 -2.28 -21.98
N SER A 20 -3.78 -3.46 -22.57
CA SER A 20 -3.63 -4.72 -21.81
C SER A 20 -2.31 -4.70 -21.02
N PRO A 21 -2.30 -5.25 -19.78
CA PRO A 21 -1.10 -5.27 -18.96
C PRO A 21 -0.01 -6.12 -19.63
N GLU A 22 1.05 -5.45 -20.06
CA GLU A 22 2.29 -6.06 -20.57
C GLU A 22 3.45 -5.59 -19.69
N ASN A 23 4.46 -6.45 -19.50
CA ASN A 23 5.64 -6.12 -18.70
C ASN A 23 5.31 -5.66 -17.28
N VAL A 24 4.48 -6.41 -16.58
CA VAL A 24 4.12 -6.14 -15.19
C VAL A 24 5.34 -6.29 -14.27
N GLU A 25 5.24 -5.72 -13.07
CA GLU A 25 6.29 -5.88 -12.05
C GLU A 25 6.54 -7.35 -11.74
N GLU A 26 7.81 -7.68 -11.43
CA GLU A 26 8.23 -9.01 -11.04
C GLU A 26 7.35 -9.56 -9.90
N GLY A 27 6.85 -10.78 -10.09
CA GLY A 27 6.01 -11.47 -9.13
C GLY A 27 4.52 -11.08 -9.17
N LEU A 28 4.10 -10.12 -10.00
CA LEU A 28 2.70 -9.73 -10.13
C LEU A 28 1.97 -10.45 -11.28
N ASP A 29 2.66 -11.27 -12.04
CA ASP A 29 2.05 -12.13 -13.07
C ASP A 29 1.44 -13.37 -12.40
N VAL A 30 0.33 -13.19 -11.73
CA VAL A 30 -0.46 -14.22 -11.03
C VAL A 30 -1.95 -13.96 -11.23
N GLU A 31 -2.73 -15.03 -11.26
CA GLU A 31 -4.19 -14.94 -11.50
C GLU A 31 -4.97 -14.67 -10.21
N GLU A 32 -4.48 -15.16 -9.07
CA GLU A 32 -5.16 -15.05 -7.78
C GLU A 32 -5.07 -13.61 -7.24
N ALA A 33 -6.22 -12.96 -7.11
CA ALA A 33 -6.31 -11.57 -6.69
C ALA A 33 -5.66 -11.31 -5.31
N GLU A 34 -5.78 -12.25 -4.39
CA GLU A 34 -5.12 -12.17 -3.08
C GLU A 34 -3.59 -12.17 -3.20
N LEU A 35 -3.03 -12.99 -4.09
CA LEU A 35 -1.58 -13.03 -4.30
C LEU A 35 -1.07 -11.76 -4.97
N VAL A 36 -1.86 -11.15 -5.84
CA VAL A 36 -1.53 -9.82 -6.40
C VAL A 36 -1.38 -8.81 -5.27
N GLN A 37 -2.31 -8.76 -4.31
CA GLN A 37 -2.24 -7.83 -3.18
C GLN A 37 -1.05 -8.13 -2.26
N LEU A 38 -0.82 -9.40 -1.95
CA LEU A 38 0.31 -9.85 -1.14
C LEU A 38 1.64 -9.42 -1.76
N ARG A 39 1.83 -9.70 -3.03
CA ARG A 39 3.09 -9.41 -3.74
C ARG A 39 3.29 -7.93 -4.01
N ARG A 40 2.21 -7.16 -4.21
CA ARG A 40 2.28 -5.68 -4.22
C ARG A 40 2.80 -5.13 -2.89
N ALA A 41 2.33 -5.65 -1.76
CA ALA A 41 2.85 -5.25 -0.46
C ALA A 41 4.35 -5.53 -0.34
N CYS A 42 4.81 -6.73 -0.74
CA CYS A 42 6.24 -7.08 -0.76
C CYS A 42 7.07 -6.12 -1.63
N ARG A 43 6.58 -5.81 -2.83
CA ARG A 43 7.26 -4.88 -3.75
C ARG A 43 7.39 -3.48 -3.16
N LEU A 44 6.33 -2.98 -2.52
CA LEU A 44 6.33 -1.68 -1.85
C LEU A 44 7.29 -1.64 -0.66
N LEU A 45 7.35 -2.70 0.15
CA LEU A 45 8.30 -2.80 1.26
C LEU A 45 9.76 -2.85 0.77
N ALA A 46 10.02 -3.59 -0.30
CA ALA A 46 11.35 -3.64 -0.92
C ALA A 46 11.76 -2.25 -1.47
N ALA A 47 10.84 -1.56 -2.13
CA ALA A 47 11.08 -0.21 -2.64
C ALA A 47 11.30 0.79 -1.49
N ALA A 48 10.48 0.74 -0.44
CA ALA A 48 10.62 1.61 0.74
C ALA A 48 11.99 1.44 1.40
N SER A 49 12.50 0.20 1.52
CA SER A 49 13.82 -0.05 2.09
C SER A 49 14.96 0.57 1.26
N ARG A 50 14.91 0.44 -0.06
CA ARG A 50 15.91 1.05 -0.95
C ARG A 50 15.86 2.58 -0.92
N LEU A 51 14.65 3.14 -0.98
CA LEU A 51 14.44 4.58 -1.00
C LEU A 51 14.77 5.25 0.34
N LEU A 52 14.68 4.51 1.44
CA LEU A 52 15.13 4.98 2.75
C LEU A 52 16.64 5.27 2.76
N ASP A 53 17.43 4.32 2.24
CA ASP A 53 18.89 4.46 2.12
C ASP A 53 19.26 5.66 1.22
N ASP A 54 18.47 5.93 0.21
CA ASP A 54 18.64 7.05 -0.72
C ASP A 54 18.06 8.39 -0.21
N GLY A 55 17.43 8.42 0.97
CA GLY A 55 16.91 9.64 1.61
C GLY A 55 15.56 10.13 1.08
N TYR A 56 14.79 9.32 0.36
CA TYR A 56 13.46 9.68 -0.16
C TYR A 56 12.34 9.48 0.88
N TYR A 57 12.44 10.15 2.01
CA TYR A 57 11.61 9.91 3.20
C TYR A 57 10.10 10.05 2.96
N THR A 58 9.68 11.05 2.19
CA THR A 58 8.26 11.22 1.84
C THR A 58 7.73 10.00 1.09
N VAL A 59 8.46 9.49 0.10
CA VAL A 59 8.04 8.33 -0.69
C VAL A 59 8.04 7.07 0.16
N VAL A 60 9.00 6.92 1.08
CA VAL A 60 9.05 5.80 2.04
C VAL A 60 7.79 5.76 2.90
N ILE A 61 7.37 6.91 3.45
CA ILE A 61 6.16 7.03 4.27
C ILE A 61 4.92 6.64 3.46
N GLU A 62 4.75 7.21 2.27
CA GLU A 62 3.61 6.90 1.40
C GLU A 62 3.58 5.43 0.99
N SER A 63 4.71 4.88 0.56
CA SER A 63 4.82 3.46 0.18
C SER A 63 4.53 2.54 1.35
N SER A 64 4.91 2.91 2.57
CA SER A 64 4.64 2.14 3.79
C SER A 64 3.15 2.07 4.10
N PHE A 65 2.42 3.19 4.00
CA PHE A 65 0.96 3.18 4.13
C PHE A 65 0.30 2.28 3.08
N VAL A 66 0.70 2.41 1.82
CA VAL A 66 0.14 1.58 0.75
C VAL A 66 0.47 0.10 0.97
N ALA A 67 1.66 -0.24 1.47
CA ALA A 67 2.02 -1.62 1.80
C ALA A 67 1.13 -2.20 2.91
N ILE A 68 0.83 -1.43 3.96
CA ILE A 68 -0.11 -1.81 5.02
C ILE A 68 -1.49 -2.10 4.40
N GLU A 69 -1.98 -1.20 3.57
CA GLU A 69 -3.30 -1.33 2.93
C GLU A 69 -3.38 -2.54 1.99
N ARG A 70 -2.34 -2.79 1.19
CA ARG A 70 -2.29 -3.99 0.34
C ARG A 70 -2.25 -5.27 1.17
N THR A 71 -1.55 -5.27 2.30
CA THR A 71 -1.52 -6.41 3.23
C THR A 71 -2.91 -6.69 3.85
N ILE A 72 -3.62 -5.64 4.26
CA ILE A 72 -4.98 -5.78 4.77
C ILE A 72 -5.92 -6.30 3.67
N GLN A 73 -5.85 -5.74 2.46
CA GLN A 73 -6.67 -6.21 1.34
C GLN A 73 -6.36 -7.65 0.96
N PHE A 74 -5.11 -8.06 0.99
CA PHE A 74 -4.73 -9.46 0.83
C PHE A 74 -5.53 -10.34 1.80
N ARG A 75 -5.53 -10.02 3.09
CA ARG A 75 -6.26 -10.80 4.10
C ARG A 75 -7.77 -10.75 3.91
N LEU A 76 -8.34 -9.59 3.58
CA LEU A 76 -9.77 -9.46 3.31
C LEU A 76 -10.23 -10.35 2.14
N VAL A 77 -9.47 -10.41 1.05
CA VAL A 77 -9.77 -11.28 -0.09
C VAL A 77 -9.51 -12.74 0.26
N HIS A 78 -8.38 -13.05 0.86
CA HIS A 78 -7.99 -14.40 1.26
C HIS A 78 -8.99 -15.06 2.24
N ASP A 79 -9.48 -14.29 3.20
CA ASP A 79 -10.45 -14.76 4.21
C ASP A 79 -11.92 -14.70 3.71
N GLY A 80 -12.14 -14.29 2.47
CA GLY A 80 -13.47 -14.22 1.84
C GLY A 80 -14.35 -13.06 2.34
N ALA A 81 -13.76 -12.07 3.03
CA ALA A 81 -14.46 -10.91 3.54
C ALA A 81 -14.62 -9.79 2.52
N MET A 82 -13.92 -9.88 1.40
CA MET A 82 -13.93 -8.92 0.30
C MET A 82 -13.80 -9.68 -1.03
N SER A 83 -14.59 -9.31 -2.04
CA SER A 83 -14.39 -9.85 -3.38
C SER A 83 -13.23 -9.15 -4.11
N ALA A 84 -12.65 -9.83 -5.10
CA ALA A 84 -11.56 -9.27 -5.91
C ALA A 84 -11.95 -7.97 -6.66
N SER A 85 -13.24 -7.80 -6.97
CA SER A 85 -13.78 -6.64 -7.68
C SER A 85 -14.26 -5.51 -6.76
N GLU A 86 -14.31 -5.74 -5.46
CA GLU A 86 -14.72 -4.73 -4.48
C GLU A 86 -13.64 -3.65 -4.33
N VAL A 87 -14.05 -2.38 -4.31
CA VAL A 87 -13.17 -1.24 -4.10
C VAL A 87 -13.51 -0.56 -2.78
N ILE A 88 -12.55 -0.51 -1.87
CA ILE A 88 -12.64 0.28 -0.65
C ILE A 88 -11.79 1.55 -0.86
N SER A 89 -12.44 2.66 -1.17
CA SER A 89 -11.76 3.93 -1.51
C SER A 89 -11.36 4.74 -0.27
N SER A 90 -11.91 4.44 0.90
CA SER A 90 -11.59 5.12 2.16
C SER A 90 -10.55 4.34 2.96
N HIS A 91 -9.43 4.97 3.28
CA HIS A 91 -8.38 4.40 4.13
C HIS A 91 -8.92 4.00 5.50
N ARG A 92 -9.66 4.90 6.16
CA ARG A 92 -10.32 4.61 7.43
C ARG A 92 -11.23 3.38 7.34
N ARG A 93 -12.04 3.27 6.29
CA ARG A 93 -12.94 2.13 6.10
C ARG A 93 -12.17 0.82 5.92
N LEU A 94 -11.06 0.85 5.20
CA LEU A 94 -10.21 -0.32 5.03
C LEU A 94 -9.63 -0.81 6.37
N TYR A 95 -9.14 0.11 7.20
CA TYR A 95 -8.62 -0.24 8.53
C TYR A 95 -9.72 -0.78 9.45
N GLN A 96 -10.92 -0.19 9.44
CA GLN A 96 -12.07 -0.70 10.17
C GLN A 96 -12.47 -2.10 9.71
N ARG A 97 -12.47 -2.35 8.40
CA ARG A 97 -12.80 -3.65 7.84
C ARG A 97 -11.84 -4.75 8.32
N GLY A 98 -10.55 -4.44 8.42
CA GLY A 98 -9.56 -5.35 9.00
C GLY A 98 -9.86 -5.71 10.46
N ALA A 99 -10.28 -4.74 11.26
CA ALA A 99 -10.69 -4.97 12.64
C ALA A 99 -11.99 -5.80 12.73
N GLU A 100 -12.98 -5.50 11.90
CA GLU A 100 -14.27 -6.22 11.85
C GLU A 100 -14.11 -7.73 11.61
N ILE A 101 -13.11 -8.14 10.84
CA ILE A 101 -12.81 -9.56 10.60
C ILE A 101 -11.77 -10.14 11.57
N GLY A 102 -11.35 -9.35 12.55
CA GLY A 102 -10.46 -9.80 13.62
C GLY A 102 -8.98 -9.93 13.24
N LEU A 103 -8.51 -9.21 12.22
CA LEU A 103 -7.06 -9.15 11.92
C LEU A 103 -6.29 -8.47 13.04
N TYR A 104 -6.92 -7.53 13.70
CA TYR A 104 -6.46 -6.78 14.87
C TYR A 104 -7.65 -6.18 15.62
N GLY A 105 -7.43 -5.65 16.80
CA GLY A 105 -8.50 -5.01 17.59
C GLY A 105 -8.93 -3.63 17.04
N ASP A 106 -10.14 -3.20 17.34
CA ASP A 106 -10.73 -1.92 16.91
C ASP A 106 -9.83 -0.73 17.24
N ALA A 107 -9.28 -0.68 18.46
CA ALA A 107 -8.38 0.39 18.89
C ALA A 107 -7.11 0.50 18.02
N PHE A 108 -6.60 -0.62 17.51
CA PHE A 108 -5.47 -0.62 16.58
C PHE A 108 -5.87 -0.04 15.22
N GLY A 109 -7.02 -0.45 14.69
CA GLY A 109 -7.57 0.08 13.43
C GLY A 109 -7.83 1.60 13.50
N GLU A 110 -8.35 2.09 14.62
CA GLU A 110 -8.54 3.53 14.85
C GLU A 110 -7.21 4.28 14.90
N ARG A 111 -6.20 3.75 15.57
CA ARG A 111 -4.86 4.35 15.61
C ARG A 111 -4.18 4.39 14.24
N LEU A 112 -4.36 3.36 13.39
CA LEU A 112 -3.89 3.41 12.01
C LEU A 112 -4.57 4.54 11.21
N ALA A 113 -5.87 4.69 11.37
CA ALA A 113 -6.63 5.75 10.72
C ALA A 113 -6.20 7.16 11.20
N GLU A 114 -5.92 7.30 12.48
CA GLU A 114 -5.39 8.55 13.04
C GLU A 114 -3.99 8.86 12.52
N LEU A 115 -3.10 7.86 12.46
CA LEU A 115 -1.74 8.00 11.93
C LEU A 115 -1.77 8.43 10.46
N TRP A 116 -2.62 7.80 9.65
CA TRP A 116 -2.88 8.20 8.28
C TRP A 116 -3.32 9.66 8.18
N ASN A 117 -4.32 10.06 8.99
CA ASN A 117 -4.83 11.42 9.00
C ASN A 117 -3.76 12.43 9.44
N GLN A 118 -2.92 12.09 10.42
CA GLN A 118 -1.79 12.94 10.84
C GLN A 118 -0.79 13.16 9.70
N ASN A 119 -0.45 12.10 8.94
CA ASN A 119 0.42 12.24 7.78
C ASN A 119 -0.20 13.18 6.73
N ARG A 120 -1.47 13.01 6.40
CA ARG A 120 -2.15 13.85 5.41
C ARG A 120 -2.24 15.31 5.85
N THR A 121 -2.62 15.59 7.09
CA THR A 121 -2.82 16.95 7.57
C THR A 121 -1.50 17.69 7.87
N LYS A 122 -0.49 17.02 8.38
CA LYS A 122 0.76 17.64 8.81
C LYS A 122 1.85 17.64 7.74
N THR A 123 1.91 16.62 6.90
CA THR A 123 3.01 16.42 5.95
C THR A 123 2.56 16.64 4.50
N TYR A 124 1.45 16.05 4.09
CA TYR A 124 1.02 16.08 2.69
C TYR A 124 0.37 17.40 2.27
N TYR A 125 -0.58 17.92 3.06
CA TYR A 125 -1.34 19.14 2.73
C TYR A 125 -0.72 20.42 3.29
N ARG A 126 0.19 20.32 4.23
CA ARG A 126 0.96 21.45 4.74
C ARG A 126 2.40 21.33 4.28
N LEU A 127 3.17 22.40 4.42
CA LEU A 127 4.62 22.42 4.14
C LEU A 127 5.41 21.63 5.19
N GLY A 128 4.86 20.51 5.68
CA GLY A 128 5.54 19.61 6.58
C GLY A 128 6.63 18.84 5.83
N ILE A 129 7.78 18.72 6.47
CA ILE A 129 8.94 18.01 5.92
C ILE A 129 8.99 16.63 6.56
N ALA A 130 9.01 15.57 5.75
CA ALA A 130 9.26 14.23 6.22
C ALA A 130 10.69 14.07 6.74
N THR A 131 10.85 13.39 7.85
CA THR A 131 12.15 13.10 8.46
C THR A 131 12.55 11.64 8.31
N GLU A 132 13.84 11.36 8.41
CA GLU A 132 14.37 10.00 8.43
C GLU A 132 13.69 9.15 9.50
N ALA A 133 13.59 9.65 10.73
CA ALA A 133 12.95 8.94 11.83
C ALA A 133 11.48 8.59 11.57
N GLN A 134 10.72 9.47 10.92
CA GLN A 134 9.35 9.17 10.50
C GLN A 134 9.32 8.07 9.44
N ALA A 135 10.20 8.14 8.45
CA ALA A 135 10.30 7.16 7.38
C ALA A 135 10.71 5.78 7.91
N GLU A 136 11.73 5.71 8.76
CA GLU A 136 12.16 4.47 9.43
C GLU A 136 11.03 3.84 10.24
N SER A 137 10.35 4.63 11.08
CA SER A 137 9.25 4.16 11.92
C SER A 137 8.08 3.64 11.10
N MET A 138 7.74 4.31 10.00
CA MET A 138 6.65 3.87 9.12
C MET A 138 6.99 2.60 8.35
N ARG A 139 8.23 2.49 7.84
CA ARG A 139 8.69 1.28 7.17
C ARG A 139 8.69 0.09 8.14
N GLU A 140 9.18 0.29 9.36
CA GLU A 140 9.20 -0.74 10.39
C GLU A 140 7.78 -1.19 10.75
N LEU A 141 6.86 -0.25 10.96
CA LEU A 141 5.45 -0.56 11.21
C LEU A 141 4.83 -1.38 10.09
N ALA A 142 5.05 -0.97 8.84
CA ALA A 142 4.52 -1.68 7.67
C ALA A 142 5.10 -3.10 7.57
N THR A 143 6.40 -3.27 7.83
CA THR A 143 7.07 -4.57 7.83
C THR A 143 6.50 -5.50 8.91
N GLN A 144 6.28 -5.01 10.12
CA GLN A 144 5.72 -5.79 11.21
C GLN A 144 4.26 -6.20 10.95
N ILE A 145 3.42 -5.27 10.51
CA ILE A 145 2.02 -5.58 10.14
C ILE A 145 1.99 -6.63 9.02
N HIS A 146 2.83 -6.48 8.01
CA HIS A 146 2.92 -7.45 6.92
C HIS A 146 3.32 -8.83 7.44
N ALA A 147 4.37 -8.92 8.26
CA ALA A 147 4.85 -10.18 8.81
C ALA A 147 3.77 -10.88 9.66
N ASP A 148 3.08 -10.15 10.52
CA ASP A 148 2.03 -10.69 11.38
C ASP A 148 0.83 -11.20 10.58
N LEU A 149 0.29 -10.37 9.67
CA LEU A 149 -0.91 -10.71 8.91
C LEU A 149 -0.65 -11.82 7.89
N VAL A 150 0.51 -11.81 7.23
CA VAL A 150 0.89 -12.86 6.27
C VAL A 150 1.24 -14.16 7.00
N GLY A 151 1.97 -14.06 8.12
CA GLY A 151 2.35 -15.22 8.93
C GLY A 151 1.17 -16.02 9.46
N ALA A 152 0.04 -15.35 9.70
CA ALA A 152 -1.22 -15.99 10.11
C ALA A 152 -2.04 -16.57 8.95
N SER A 153 -1.63 -16.37 7.69
CA SER A 153 -2.33 -16.88 6.51
C SER A 153 -1.88 -18.29 6.11
N ARG A 154 -2.74 -18.97 5.35
CA ARG A 154 -2.43 -20.31 4.81
C ARG A 154 -1.43 -20.27 3.65
N VAL A 155 -1.30 -19.14 2.99
CA VAL A 155 -0.45 -18.93 1.81
C VAL A 155 0.79 -18.11 2.11
N LYS A 156 1.26 -18.12 3.36
CA LYS A 156 2.47 -17.38 3.78
C LYS A 156 3.73 -17.73 2.97
N HIS A 157 3.77 -18.94 2.38
CA HIS A 157 4.87 -19.38 1.53
C HIS A 157 4.89 -18.70 0.15
N GLU A 158 3.80 -18.04 -0.24
CA GLU A 158 3.71 -17.23 -1.47
C GLU A 158 4.23 -15.80 -1.29
N CYS A 159 4.58 -15.42 -0.07
CA CYS A 159 5.21 -14.12 0.22
C CYS A 159 6.60 -14.06 -0.42
N LEU A 160 6.89 -12.95 -1.09
CA LEU A 160 8.18 -12.69 -1.76
C LEU A 160 9.10 -11.77 -0.92
N CYS A 161 8.66 -11.35 0.26
CA CYS A 161 9.50 -10.63 1.19
C CYS A 161 10.45 -11.63 1.86
#